data_a4b7b636729cab1395f891cf7a21a9e0
#
_entry.id   a4b7b636729cab1395f891cf7a21a9e0
#
_cell.length_a   1.000
_cell.length_b   1.000
_cell.length_c   1.000
_cell.angle_alpha   90.00
_cell.angle_beta   90.00
_cell.angle_gamma   90.00
#
_symmetry.space_group_name_H-M   'P 1'
#
loop_
_entity.id
_entity.type
_entity.pdbx_description
1 polymer ?
#
loop_
_entity_poly.entity_id
_entity_poly.type
_entity_poly.pdbx_seq_one_letter_code
_entity_poly.pdbx_strand_id
1 'polypeptide(L)'
;MPKCYQLIGVPAAGKSTWVDAQNWTAECAYISTDKWVDTFAREVGKTYNEVFKEIMPTAVELMTKEVVMAREAGRDIIWDQTSVSVKSRYRKFSMLPGYEHIAIVFATPDPIEHAQRLASRPGKAIPKHVLDGMINSFEMPTEAEGFKEIWIAS
;
A
#
# COMPACT_ATOMS: atom_id res chain seq x y z
N MET A 1 -13.63 14.23 11.82
CA MET A 1 -13.32 12.79 11.65
C MET A 1 -12.08 12.62 10.81
N PRO A 2 -11.06 11.92 11.31
CA PRO A 2 -9.87 11.68 10.49
C PRO A 2 -10.19 10.73 9.34
N LYS A 3 -9.38 10.79 8.29
CA LYS A 3 -9.57 10.02 7.07
C LYS A 3 -8.43 9.04 6.87
N CYS A 4 -8.77 7.84 6.40
CA CYS A 4 -7.80 6.85 5.95
C CYS A 4 -7.99 6.63 4.45
N TYR A 5 -6.96 6.97 3.68
CA TYR A 5 -6.92 6.73 2.24
C TYR A 5 -6.25 5.38 2.02
N GLN A 6 -7.03 4.36 1.69
CA GLN A 6 -6.50 3.04 1.36
C GLN A 6 -6.17 3.00 -0.13
N LEU A 7 -4.88 2.90 -0.46
CA LEU A 7 -4.46 2.73 -1.84
C LEU A 7 -4.63 1.26 -2.23
N ILE A 8 -5.26 1.02 -3.36
CA ILE A 8 -5.64 -0.33 -3.81
C ILE A 8 -5.12 -0.54 -5.22
N GLY A 9 -4.16 -1.42 -5.37
CA GLY A 9 -3.57 -1.74 -6.67
C GLY A 9 -2.40 -2.69 -6.56
N VAL A 10 -2.14 -3.42 -7.63
CA VAL A 10 -1.00 -4.34 -7.72
C VAL A 10 0.32 -3.55 -7.73
N PRO A 11 1.47 -4.20 -7.48
CA PRO A 11 2.76 -3.51 -7.59
C PRO A 11 2.94 -2.87 -8.97
N ALA A 12 3.58 -1.70 -8.99
CA ALA A 12 3.85 -0.92 -10.20
C ALA A 12 2.59 -0.42 -10.94
N ALA A 13 1.47 -0.29 -10.24
CA ALA A 13 0.24 0.28 -10.81
C ALA A 13 0.19 1.82 -10.74
N GLY A 14 1.22 2.46 -10.19
CA GLY A 14 1.32 3.92 -10.12
C GLY A 14 0.98 4.54 -8.76
N LYS A 15 0.88 3.72 -7.71
CA LYS A 15 0.53 4.22 -6.37
C LYS A 15 1.52 5.28 -5.85
N SER A 16 2.81 4.98 -5.87
CA SER A 16 3.84 5.91 -5.38
C SER A 16 3.85 7.22 -6.16
N THR A 17 3.74 7.14 -7.48
CA THR A 17 3.68 8.31 -8.35
C THR A 17 2.49 9.19 -8.01
N TRP A 18 1.34 8.57 -7.77
CA TRP A 18 0.13 9.29 -7.39
C TRP A 18 0.29 10.00 -6.05
N VAL A 19 0.86 9.31 -5.06
CA VAL A 19 1.12 9.89 -3.73
C VAL A 19 2.03 11.11 -3.84
N ASP A 20 3.12 10.99 -4.61
CA ASP A 20 4.08 12.07 -4.78
C ASP A 20 3.48 13.29 -5.49
N ALA A 21 2.49 13.08 -6.34
CA ALA A 21 1.81 14.15 -7.06
C ALA A 21 0.78 14.91 -6.23
N GLN A 22 0.41 14.40 -5.06
CA GLN A 22 -0.54 15.05 -4.17
C GLN A 22 0.18 15.97 -3.19
N ASN A 23 -0.50 17.04 -2.77
CA ASN A 23 0.05 17.97 -1.77
C ASN A 23 -0.37 17.54 -0.36
N TRP A 24 0.19 16.43 0.11
CA TRP A 24 -0.09 15.97 1.47
C TRP A 24 0.61 16.89 2.48
N THR A 25 -0.11 17.21 3.55
CA THR A 25 0.49 17.97 4.66
C THR A 25 1.35 17.04 5.54
N ALA A 26 2.25 17.64 6.31
CA ALA A 26 3.05 16.90 7.28
C ALA A 26 2.19 16.22 8.37
N GLU A 27 0.93 16.61 8.48
CA GLU A 27 -0.02 16.02 9.43
C GLU A 27 -0.57 14.69 8.96
N CYS A 28 -0.45 14.37 7.68
CA CYS A 28 -0.88 13.09 7.12
C CYS A 28 0.22 12.04 7.30
N ALA A 29 -0.13 10.91 7.93
CA ALA A 29 0.81 9.81 8.13
C ALA A 29 0.85 8.92 6.88
N TYR A 30 2.04 8.67 6.36
CA TYR A 30 2.24 7.72 5.26
C TYR A 30 2.63 6.36 5.82
N ILE A 31 1.80 5.36 5.60
CA ILE A 31 1.92 4.01 6.16
C ILE A 31 2.22 3.01 5.05
N SER A 32 3.32 2.27 5.19
CA SER A 32 3.77 1.30 4.20
C SER A 32 4.75 0.31 4.84
N THR A 33 4.67 -0.97 4.46
CA THR A 33 5.72 -1.93 4.82
C THR A 33 6.94 -1.75 3.92
N ASP A 34 6.74 -1.42 2.64
CA ASP A 34 7.82 -1.27 1.67
C ASP A 34 8.87 -0.24 2.07
N LYS A 35 8.45 0.87 2.65
CA LYS A 35 9.41 1.91 3.09
C LYS A 35 10.36 1.38 4.16
N TRP A 36 9.91 0.49 5.02
CA TRP A 36 10.74 -0.13 6.06
C TRP A 36 11.69 -1.16 5.45
N VAL A 37 11.21 -1.97 4.52
CA VAL A 37 12.07 -2.93 3.82
C VAL A 37 13.15 -2.20 3.02
N ASP A 38 12.78 -1.13 2.32
CA ASP A 38 13.73 -0.29 1.57
C ASP A 38 14.78 0.35 2.50
N THR A 39 14.37 0.82 3.66
CA THR A 39 15.26 1.44 4.64
C THR A 39 16.29 0.42 5.15
N PHE A 40 15.85 -0.76 5.55
CA PHE A 40 16.75 -1.82 6.00
C PHE A 40 17.70 -2.27 4.90
N ALA A 41 17.20 -2.41 3.67
CA ALA A 41 18.03 -2.80 2.54
C ALA A 41 19.18 -1.81 2.34
N ARG A 42 18.90 -0.51 2.38
CA ARG A 42 19.92 0.54 2.25
C ARG A 42 20.94 0.51 3.40
N GLU A 43 20.47 0.30 4.62
CA GLU A 43 21.34 0.26 5.81
C GLU A 43 22.38 -0.86 5.73
N VAL A 44 22.02 -2.00 5.16
CA VAL A 44 22.90 -3.16 5.06
C VAL A 44 23.55 -3.31 3.68
N GLY A 45 23.32 -2.38 2.75
CA GLY A 45 23.88 -2.41 1.41
C GLY A 45 23.36 -3.56 0.53
N LYS A 46 22.11 -3.96 0.74
CA LYS A 46 21.46 -5.04 -0.03
C LYS A 46 20.26 -4.52 -0.80
N THR A 47 19.72 -5.38 -1.68
CA THR A 47 18.49 -5.05 -2.40
C THR A 47 17.25 -5.37 -1.57
N TYR A 48 16.11 -4.80 -1.97
CA TYR A 48 14.81 -5.10 -1.39
C TYR A 48 14.54 -6.62 -1.36
N ASN A 49 14.76 -7.29 -2.49
CA ASN A 49 14.52 -8.74 -2.57
C ASN A 49 15.40 -9.55 -1.62
N GLU A 50 16.66 -9.14 -1.44
CA GLU A 50 17.59 -9.87 -0.59
C GLU A 50 17.21 -9.86 0.88
N VAL A 51 16.58 -8.78 1.36
CA VAL A 51 16.21 -8.63 2.78
C VAL A 51 14.74 -8.93 3.06
N PHE A 52 13.91 -9.04 2.04
CA PHE A 52 12.45 -9.09 2.16
C PHE A 52 11.95 -10.12 3.17
N LYS A 53 12.38 -11.37 3.03
CA LYS A 53 11.90 -12.48 3.87
C LYS A 53 12.27 -12.29 5.34
N GLU A 54 13.48 -11.85 5.60
CA GLU A 54 14.00 -11.65 6.94
C GLU A 54 13.38 -10.45 7.63
N ILE A 55 13.17 -9.37 6.88
CA ILE A 55 12.77 -8.08 7.43
C ILE A 55 11.25 -7.87 7.47
N MET A 56 10.49 -8.58 6.64
CA MET A 56 9.05 -8.36 6.54
C MET A 56 8.31 -8.45 7.88
N PRO A 57 8.57 -9.42 8.78
CA PRO A 57 7.90 -9.43 10.08
C PRO A 57 8.16 -8.16 10.90
N THR A 58 9.39 -7.67 10.87
CA THR A 58 9.76 -6.41 11.55
C THR A 58 9.09 -5.21 10.89
N ALA A 59 9.05 -5.18 9.55
CA ALA A 59 8.39 -4.11 8.79
C ALA A 59 6.89 -4.03 9.12
N VAL A 60 6.22 -5.17 9.23
CA VAL A 60 4.80 -5.24 9.62
C VAL A 60 4.61 -4.72 11.05
N GLU A 61 5.49 -5.08 11.97
CA GLU A 61 5.43 -4.60 13.36
C GLU A 61 5.60 -3.08 13.43
N LEU A 62 6.59 -2.53 12.73
CA LEU A 62 6.82 -1.09 12.68
C LEU A 62 5.66 -0.35 12.04
N MET A 63 5.12 -0.88 10.95
CA MET A 63 3.93 -0.33 10.31
C MET A 63 2.74 -0.29 11.28
N THR A 64 2.50 -1.37 11.99
CA THR A 64 1.41 -1.46 12.95
C THR A 64 1.54 -0.42 14.06
N LYS A 65 2.75 -0.21 14.57
CA LYS A 65 3.03 0.83 15.57
C LYS A 65 2.73 2.23 15.01
N GLU A 66 3.10 2.50 13.77
CA GLU A 66 2.81 3.78 13.12
C GLU A 66 1.32 4.04 12.99
N VAL A 67 0.56 3.01 12.64
CA VAL A 67 -0.91 3.12 12.53
C VAL A 67 -1.51 3.48 13.89
N VAL A 68 -1.09 2.80 14.96
CA VAL A 68 -1.58 3.07 16.31
C VAL A 68 -1.24 4.50 16.74
N MET A 69 -0.01 4.94 16.51
CA MET A 69 0.42 6.31 16.84
C MET A 69 -0.39 7.36 16.08
N ALA A 70 -0.61 7.15 14.79
CA ALA A 70 -1.40 8.07 13.97
C ALA A 70 -2.86 8.13 14.43
N ARG A 71 -3.44 6.97 14.77
CA ARG A 71 -4.79 6.88 15.31
C ARG A 71 -4.93 7.64 16.61
N GLU A 72 -4.02 7.44 17.55
CA GLU A 72 -4.03 8.12 18.84
C GLU A 72 -3.88 9.64 18.71
N ALA A 73 -3.13 10.09 17.72
CA ALA A 73 -2.96 11.51 17.42
C ALA A 73 -4.08 12.08 16.54
N GLY A 74 -5.03 11.27 16.09
CA GLY A 74 -6.13 11.70 15.22
C GLY A 74 -5.67 12.16 13.85
N ARG A 75 -4.56 11.63 13.34
CA ARG A 75 -3.99 12.05 12.04
C ARG A 75 -4.69 11.34 10.89
N ASP A 76 -4.78 12.03 9.75
CA ASP A 76 -5.15 11.40 8.50
C ASP A 76 -4.04 10.43 8.10
N ILE A 77 -4.43 9.34 7.41
CA ILE A 77 -3.52 8.27 7.03
C ILE A 77 -3.63 8.00 5.53
N ILE A 78 -2.47 7.87 4.88
CA ILE A 78 -2.35 7.26 3.57
C ILE A 78 -1.78 5.86 3.80
N TRP A 79 -2.56 4.83 3.53
CA TRP A 79 -2.11 3.45 3.71
C TRP A 79 -1.76 2.83 2.38
N ASP A 80 -0.47 2.75 2.11
CA ASP A 80 0.08 2.28 0.84
C ASP A 80 0.52 0.82 0.94
N GLN A 81 -0.38 -0.06 0.58
CA GLN A 81 -0.14 -1.49 0.35
C GLN A 81 -0.95 -1.89 -0.86
N THR A 82 -0.80 -3.13 -1.33
CA THR A 82 -1.57 -3.59 -2.49
C THR A 82 -3.08 -3.65 -2.21
N SER A 83 -3.47 -4.15 -1.05
CA SER A 83 -4.87 -4.15 -0.55
C SER A 83 -5.89 -4.63 -1.59
N VAL A 84 -5.52 -5.61 -2.40
CA VAL A 84 -6.33 -6.03 -3.55
C VAL A 84 -7.53 -6.89 -3.18
N SER A 85 -7.57 -7.48 -1.99
CA SER A 85 -8.68 -8.33 -1.54
C SER A 85 -9.52 -7.67 -0.45
N VAL A 86 -10.78 -8.04 -0.38
CA VAL A 86 -11.69 -7.60 0.70
C VAL A 86 -11.11 -7.97 2.06
N LYS A 87 -10.57 -9.19 2.18
CA LYS A 87 -9.97 -9.66 3.43
C LYS A 87 -8.81 -8.77 3.90
N SER A 88 -7.93 -8.37 2.99
CA SER A 88 -6.79 -7.49 3.33
C SER A 88 -7.25 -6.11 3.77
N ARG A 89 -8.33 -5.60 3.17
CA ARG A 89 -8.89 -4.30 3.53
C ARG A 89 -9.65 -4.33 4.86
N TYR A 90 -10.33 -5.43 5.15
CA TYR A 90 -11.07 -5.60 6.40
C TYR A 90 -10.17 -5.36 7.62
N ARG A 91 -8.94 -5.87 7.60
CA ARG A 91 -7.97 -5.66 8.68
C ARG A 91 -7.72 -4.17 8.93
N LYS A 92 -7.64 -3.37 7.86
CA LYS A 92 -7.39 -1.93 7.96
C LYS A 92 -8.56 -1.20 8.61
N PHE A 93 -9.79 -1.56 8.23
CA PHE A 93 -10.99 -1.02 8.90
C PHE A 93 -10.98 -1.34 10.39
N SER A 94 -10.62 -2.58 10.74
CA SER A 94 -10.60 -3.04 12.14
C SER A 94 -9.61 -2.27 13.00
N MET A 95 -8.49 -1.84 12.43
CA MET A 95 -7.46 -1.08 13.14
C MET A 95 -7.82 0.40 13.33
N LEU A 96 -8.72 0.93 12.54
CA LEU A 96 -9.04 2.36 12.49
C LEU A 96 -10.54 2.61 12.68
N PRO A 97 -11.11 2.21 13.84
CA PRO A 97 -12.49 2.57 14.15
C PRO A 97 -12.60 4.09 14.28
N GLY A 98 -13.71 4.66 13.82
CA GLY A 98 -13.93 6.10 13.86
C GLY A 98 -13.30 6.89 12.73
N TYR A 99 -12.55 6.25 11.83
CA TYR A 99 -12.03 6.88 10.63
C TYR A 99 -13.03 6.82 9.50
N GLU A 100 -13.03 7.84 8.65
CA GLU A 100 -13.68 7.75 7.34
C GLU A 100 -12.70 7.10 6.38
N HIS A 101 -13.07 5.97 5.79
CA HIS A 101 -12.21 5.26 4.85
C HIS A 101 -12.56 5.62 3.42
N ILE A 102 -11.54 5.97 2.65
CA ILE A 102 -11.65 6.32 1.23
C ILE A 102 -10.76 5.36 0.46
N ALA A 103 -11.34 4.69 -0.53
CA ALA A 103 -10.58 3.81 -1.42
C ALA A 103 -10.03 4.63 -2.58
N ILE A 104 -8.75 4.44 -2.91
CA ILE A 104 -8.14 5.00 -4.11
C ILE A 104 -7.66 3.83 -4.95
N VAL A 105 -8.35 3.57 -6.05
CA VAL A 105 -8.16 2.38 -6.88
C VAL A 105 -7.26 2.69 -8.06
N PHE A 106 -6.25 1.85 -8.26
CA PHE A 106 -5.32 1.92 -9.37
C PHE A 106 -5.56 0.72 -10.28
N ALA A 107 -5.97 0.98 -11.50
CA ALA A 107 -6.17 -0.07 -12.50
C ALA A 107 -4.84 -0.80 -12.77
N THR A 108 -4.93 -2.12 -12.95
CA THR A 108 -3.78 -2.91 -13.38
C THR A 108 -3.37 -2.45 -14.77
N PRO A 109 -2.10 -2.06 -15.00
CA PRO A 109 -1.64 -1.69 -16.34
C PRO A 109 -1.78 -2.84 -17.32
N ASP A 110 -1.82 -2.54 -18.62
CA ASP A 110 -1.78 -3.62 -19.61
C ASP A 110 -0.49 -4.44 -19.44
N PRO A 111 -0.48 -5.73 -19.86
CA PRO A 111 0.63 -6.62 -19.57
C PRO A 111 2.00 -6.13 -20.04
N ILE A 112 2.07 -5.47 -21.20
CA ILE A 112 3.34 -4.97 -21.75
C ILE A 112 3.86 -3.80 -20.94
N GLU A 113 3.03 -2.81 -20.67
CA GLU A 113 3.39 -1.66 -19.87
C GLU A 113 3.74 -2.09 -18.43
N HIS A 114 2.98 -3.02 -17.87
CA HIS A 114 3.21 -3.54 -16.53
C HIS A 114 4.57 -4.22 -16.42
N ALA A 115 4.93 -5.05 -17.41
CA ALA A 115 6.24 -5.70 -17.46
C ALA A 115 7.38 -4.68 -17.53
N GLN A 116 7.22 -3.61 -18.30
CA GLN A 116 8.21 -2.53 -18.41
C GLN A 116 8.39 -1.80 -17.08
N ARG A 117 7.29 -1.47 -16.41
CA ARG A 117 7.34 -0.80 -15.10
C ARG A 117 8.00 -1.69 -14.04
N LEU A 118 7.67 -2.97 -14.02
CA LEU A 118 8.26 -3.93 -13.07
C LEU A 118 9.75 -4.09 -13.33
N ALA A 119 10.16 -4.19 -14.59
CA ALA A 119 11.58 -4.32 -14.97
C ALA A 119 12.41 -3.09 -14.62
N SER A 120 11.79 -1.92 -14.48
CA SER A 120 12.49 -0.68 -14.12
C SER A 120 12.72 -0.53 -12.60
N ARG A 121 12.34 -1.52 -11.81
CA ARG A 121 12.48 -1.51 -10.35
C ARG A 121 13.65 -2.40 -9.93
N PRO A 122 14.89 -1.88 -9.88
CA PRO A 122 16.06 -2.70 -9.55
C PRO A 122 15.94 -3.28 -8.13
N GLY A 123 16.24 -4.57 -8.01
CA GLY A 123 16.20 -5.26 -6.72
C GLY A 123 14.82 -5.57 -6.17
N LYS A 124 13.76 -5.31 -6.94
CA LYS A 124 12.36 -5.55 -6.54
C LYS A 124 11.64 -6.47 -7.51
N ALA A 125 12.28 -7.57 -7.89
CA ALA A 125 11.66 -8.57 -8.76
C ALA A 125 10.54 -9.32 -8.03
N ILE A 126 9.42 -9.53 -8.71
CA ILE A 126 8.28 -10.29 -8.19
C ILE A 126 8.11 -11.53 -9.05
N PRO A 127 8.09 -12.74 -8.46
CA PRO A 127 7.83 -13.95 -9.23
C PRO A 127 6.50 -13.86 -9.97
N LYS A 128 6.48 -14.34 -11.21
CA LYS A 128 5.29 -14.24 -12.07
C LYS A 128 4.04 -14.83 -11.41
N HIS A 129 4.16 -15.98 -10.75
CA HIS A 129 3.02 -16.63 -10.10
C HIS A 129 2.46 -15.80 -8.94
N VAL A 130 3.29 -15.05 -8.23
CA VAL A 130 2.87 -14.15 -7.15
C VAL A 130 2.11 -12.96 -7.74
N LEU A 131 2.64 -12.34 -8.80
CA LEU A 131 1.99 -11.23 -9.48
C LEU A 131 0.66 -11.65 -10.07
N ASP A 132 0.62 -12.80 -10.78
CA ASP A 132 -0.61 -13.33 -11.37
C ASP A 132 -1.66 -13.61 -10.29
N GLY A 133 -1.23 -14.12 -9.14
CA GLY A 133 -2.10 -14.33 -7.98
C GLY A 133 -2.73 -13.03 -7.47
N MET A 134 -1.95 -11.96 -7.40
CA MET A 134 -2.46 -10.63 -6.99
C MET A 134 -3.47 -10.09 -7.99
N ILE A 135 -3.17 -10.20 -9.29
CA ILE A 135 -4.07 -9.75 -10.36
C ILE A 135 -5.39 -10.54 -10.31
N ASN A 136 -5.31 -11.86 -10.16
CA ASN A 136 -6.47 -12.74 -10.11
C ASN A 136 -7.31 -12.59 -8.84
N SER A 137 -6.69 -12.18 -7.73
CA SER A 137 -7.37 -11.96 -6.45
C SER A 137 -7.93 -10.54 -6.31
N PHE A 138 -7.76 -9.70 -7.30
CA PHE A 138 -8.22 -8.32 -7.23
C PHE A 138 -9.74 -8.27 -7.09
N GLU A 139 -10.20 -7.70 -6.00
CA GLU A 139 -11.61 -7.47 -5.74
C GLU A 139 -11.87 -5.98 -5.69
N MET A 140 -12.73 -5.49 -6.57
CA MET A 140 -13.08 -4.07 -6.60
C MET A 140 -13.68 -3.65 -5.26
N PRO A 141 -13.23 -2.54 -4.66
CA PRO A 141 -13.81 -2.10 -3.39
C PRO A 141 -15.26 -1.65 -3.56
N THR A 142 -16.04 -1.79 -2.49
CA THR A 142 -17.44 -1.40 -2.46
C THR A 142 -17.74 -0.62 -1.20
N GLU A 143 -18.80 0.19 -1.23
CA GLU A 143 -19.28 0.91 -0.06
C GLU A 143 -19.74 -0.04 1.05
N ALA A 144 -20.23 -1.22 0.68
CA ALA A 144 -20.66 -2.23 1.64
C ALA A 144 -19.53 -2.70 2.57
N GLU A 145 -18.27 -2.61 2.14
CA GLU A 145 -17.11 -2.92 2.97
C GLU A 145 -16.91 -1.90 4.10
N GLY A 146 -17.37 -0.67 3.90
CA GLY A 146 -17.17 0.42 4.85
C GLY A 146 -16.55 1.67 4.26
N PHE A 147 -16.28 1.71 2.96
CA PHE A 147 -15.75 2.90 2.30
C PHE A 147 -16.82 3.98 2.15
N LYS A 148 -16.49 5.18 2.56
CA LYS A 148 -17.34 6.34 2.35
C LYS A 148 -17.31 6.82 0.91
N GLU A 149 -16.13 6.76 0.30
CA GLU A 149 -15.91 7.17 -1.08
C GLU A 149 -14.97 6.19 -1.76
N ILE A 150 -15.11 6.04 -3.07
CA ILE A 150 -14.24 5.21 -3.90
C ILE A 150 -13.82 6.07 -5.08
N TRP A 151 -12.50 6.34 -5.16
CA TRP A 151 -11.91 7.14 -6.23
C TRP A 151 -11.12 6.23 -7.17
N ILE A 152 -11.21 6.49 -8.47
CA ILE A 152 -10.38 5.82 -9.47
C ILE A 152 -9.26 6.78 -9.84
N ALA A 153 -8.02 6.40 -9.55
CA ALA A 153 -6.86 7.19 -9.92
C ALA A 153 -6.62 7.10 -11.42
N SER A 154 -6.30 8.21 -12.05
CA SER A 154 -6.03 8.29 -13.48
C SER A 154 -4.56 8.53 -13.77
#